data_614dd5df7e3fcf1b10472506c8b51ff3
#
_entry.id   614dd5df7e3fcf1b10472506c8b51ff3
#
_cell.length_a   1.000
_cell.length_b   1.000
_cell.length_c   1.000
_cell.angle_alpha   90.00
_cell.angle_beta   90.00
_cell.angle_gamma   90.00
#
_symmetry.space_group_name_H-M   'P 1'
#
loop_
_entity.id
_entity.type
_entity.pdbx_description
1 polymer ?
#
loop_
_entity_poly.entity_id
_entity_poly.type
_entity_poly.pdbx_seq_one_letter_code
_entity_poly.pdbx_strand_id
1 'polypeptide(L)'
;ISLGLVGSEMCIRDRFHLSEKYISRYFKEHFHITLSQYITYLRLENAKQLLQDTDLSVTETAMQSGYQNVSYFIRSFKKTYGISPLKYRNSGILTKI
;
A
#
# COMPACT_ATOMS: atom_id res chain seq x y z
N ILE A 1 -9.45 -7.86 7.18
CA ILE A 1 -8.93 -8.51 5.97
C ILE A 1 -7.53 -8.05 5.69
N SER A 2 -6.64 -9.00 5.48
CA SER A 2 -5.23 -8.70 5.21
C SER A 2 -5.01 -8.36 3.75
N LEU A 3 -5.67 -7.35 3.27
CA LEU A 3 -5.61 -6.99 1.86
C LEU A 3 -4.35 -6.23 1.48
N GLY A 4 -3.61 -5.74 2.45
CA GLY A 4 -2.35 -5.08 2.18
C GLY A 4 -1.22 -6.02 1.81
N LEU A 5 -1.47 -7.30 1.80
CA LEU A 5 -0.46 -8.31 1.53
C LEU A 5 -0.20 -8.45 0.04
N VAL A 6 1.03 -8.86 -0.28
CA VAL A 6 1.42 -9.18 -1.64
C VAL A 6 0.51 -10.27 -2.18
N GLY A 7 0.02 -10.07 -3.39
CA GLY A 7 -0.83 -11.07 -4.01
C GLY A 7 -2.28 -11.02 -3.61
N SER A 8 -2.72 -9.97 -2.91
CA SER A 8 -4.13 -9.85 -2.51
C SER A 8 -5.06 -9.96 -3.69
N GLU A 9 -4.66 -9.41 -4.83
CA GLU A 9 -5.46 -9.50 -6.05
C GLU A 9 -5.62 -10.94 -6.51
N MET A 10 -4.55 -11.71 -6.47
CA MET A 10 -4.59 -13.14 -6.79
C MET A 10 -5.45 -13.91 -5.80
N CYS A 11 -5.32 -13.59 -4.51
CA CYS A 11 -6.12 -14.26 -3.49
C CYS A 11 -7.61 -14.07 -3.71
N ILE A 12 -8.01 -12.87 -4.09
CA ILE A 12 -9.41 -12.58 -4.38
C ILE A 12 -9.89 -13.40 -5.57
N ARG A 13 -9.09 -13.46 -6.63
CA ARG A 13 -9.44 -14.23 -7.82
C ARG A 13 -9.54 -15.72 -7.52
N ASP A 14 -8.55 -16.26 -6.81
CA ASP A 14 -8.52 -17.67 -6.47
C ASP A 14 -9.68 -18.05 -5.57
N ARG A 15 -9.98 -17.21 -4.61
CA ARG A 15 -11.00 -17.51 -3.62
C ARG A 15 -12.41 -17.50 -4.20
N PHE A 16 -12.68 -16.57 -5.10
CA PHE A 16 -14.02 -16.40 -5.65
C PHE A 16 -14.15 -16.82 -7.09
N HIS A 17 -13.05 -17.29 -7.69
CA HIS A 17 -13.03 -17.73 -9.09
C HIS A 17 -13.54 -16.65 -10.05
N LEU A 18 -13.29 -15.39 -9.71
CA LEU A 18 -13.72 -14.26 -10.52
C LEU A 18 -12.58 -13.76 -11.38
N SER A 19 -12.90 -13.28 -12.58
CA SER A 19 -11.90 -12.68 -13.45
C SER A 19 -11.44 -11.34 -12.87
N GLU A 20 -10.18 -11.01 -13.14
CA GLU A 20 -9.61 -9.73 -12.75
C GLU A 20 -10.43 -8.57 -13.30
N LYS A 21 -10.90 -8.70 -14.53
CA LYS A 21 -11.71 -7.68 -15.18
C LYS A 21 -13.02 -7.43 -14.43
N TYR A 22 -13.67 -8.51 -14.00
CA TYR A 22 -14.92 -8.40 -13.25
C TYR A 22 -14.68 -7.73 -11.90
N ILE A 23 -13.64 -8.13 -11.18
CA ILE A 23 -13.32 -7.57 -9.87
C ILE A 23 -13.00 -6.08 -10.00
N SER A 24 -12.23 -5.70 -11.00
CA SER A 24 -11.88 -4.30 -11.24
C SER A 24 -13.11 -3.45 -11.52
N ARG A 25 -14.02 -3.98 -12.32
CA ARG A 25 -15.29 -3.28 -12.62
C ARG A 25 -16.12 -3.11 -11.36
N TYR A 26 -16.22 -4.17 -10.56
CA TYR A 26 -16.98 -4.13 -9.33
C TYR A 26 -16.46 -3.03 -8.39
N PHE A 27 -15.14 -2.97 -8.20
CA PHE A 27 -14.55 -1.96 -7.35
C PHE A 27 -14.82 -0.55 -7.87
N LYS A 28 -14.68 -0.34 -9.17
CA LYS A 28 -14.92 0.97 -9.75
C LYS A 28 -16.36 1.42 -9.58
N GLU A 29 -17.30 0.53 -9.77
CA GLU A 29 -18.71 0.85 -9.66
C GLU A 29 -19.16 1.10 -8.23
N HIS A 30 -18.62 0.35 -7.28
CA HIS A 30 -19.05 0.44 -5.88
C HIS A 30 -18.24 1.42 -5.05
N PHE A 31 -16.96 1.58 -5.34
CA PHE A 31 -16.07 2.40 -4.54
C PHE A 31 -15.50 3.59 -5.30
N HIS A 32 -15.80 3.73 -6.58
CA HIS A 32 -15.33 4.82 -7.45
C HIS A 32 -13.82 4.87 -7.61
N ILE A 33 -13.14 3.77 -7.34
CA ILE A 33 -11.71 3.61 -7.58
C ILE A 33 -11.47 2.24 -8.20
N THR A 34 -10.34 2.09 -8.88
CA THR A 34 -9.99 0.79 -9.46
C THR A 34 -9.45 -0.13 -8.38
N LEU A 35 -9.48 -1.43 -8.65
CA LEU A 35 -8.89 -2.41 -7.74
C LEU A 35 -7.40 -2.13 -7.55
N SER A 36 -6.69 -1.79 -8.63
CA SER A 36 -5.27 -1.45 -8.55
C SER A 36 -5.01 -0.26 -7.63
N GLN A 37 -5.84 0.76 -7.72
CA GLN A 37 -5.73 1.92 -6.84
C GLN A 37 -5.97 1.54 -5.38
N TYR A 38 -6.94 0.69 -5.15
CA TYR A 38 -7.25 0.24 -3.80
C TYR A 38 -6.10 -0.57 -3.21
N ILE A 39 -5.54 -1.49 -3.99
CA ILE A 39 -4.41 -2.29 -3.54
C ILE A 39 -3.19 -1.40 -3.26
N THR A 40 -2.93 -0.42 -4.11
CA THR A 40 -1.86 0.54 -3.90
C THR A 40 -2.06 1.30 -2.59
N TYR A 41 -3.28 1.75 -2.34
CA TYR A 41 -3.61 2.44 -1.10
C TYR A 41 -3.32 1.55 0.11
N LEU A 42 -3.73 0.29 0.07
CA LEU A 42 -3.51 -0.63 1.17
C LEU A 42 -2.02 -0.90 1.41
N ARG A 43 -1.24 -1.02 0.34
CA ARG A 43 0.19 -1.20 0.46
C ARG A 43 0.85 0.01 1.12
N LEU A 44 0.43 1.20 0.73
CA LEU A 44 0.97 2.43 1.32
C LEU A 44 0.55 2.59 2.77
N GLU A 45 -0.67 2.21 3.12
CA GLU A 45 -1.11 2.25 4.51
C GLU A 45 -0.34 1.25 5.37
N ASN A 46 -0.04 0.07 4.84
CA ASN A 46 0.80 -0.89 5.52
C ASN A 46 2.22 -0.35 5.72
N ALA A 47 2.76 0.31 4.69
CA ALA A 47 4.08 0.94 4.79
C ALA A 47 4.09 2.03 5.86
N LYS A 48 3.05 2.84 5.93
CA LYS A 48 2.90 3.86 6.95
C LYS A 48 2.99 3.25 8.36
N GLN A 49 2.27 2.16 8.54
CA GLN A 49 2.25 1.44 9.80
C GLN A 49 3.65 0.94 10.17
N LEU A 50 4.34 0.34 9.21
CA LEU A 50 5.69 -0.16 9.42
C LEU A 50 6.67 0.97 9.74
N LEU A 51 6.53 2.11 9.10
CA LEU A 51 7.39 3.27 9.37
C LEU A 51 7.19 3.79 10.79
N GLN A 52 5.98 3.72 11.31
CA GLN A 52 5.67 4.17 12.66
C GLN A 52 6.07 3.16 13.73
N ASP A 53 5.84 1.89 13.49
CA ASP A 53 5.91 0.86 14.52
C ASP A 53 7.20 0.07 14.52
N THR A 54 8.04 0.21 13.51
CA THR A 54 9.28 -0.56 13.40
C THR A 54 10.46 0.33 13.04
N ASP A 55 11.66 -0.23 13.17
CA ASP A 55 12.90 0.44 12.77
C ASP A 55 13.37 0.00 11.40
N LEU A 56 12.51 -0.62 10.62
CA LEU A 56 12.86 -1.05 9.27
C LEU A 56 13.29 0.14 8.42
N SER A 57 14.29 -0.06 7.57
CA SER A 57 14.71 0.97 6.63
C SER A 57 13.59 1.24 5.62
N VAL A 58 13.69 2.35 4.91
CA VAL A 58 12.73 2.66 3.85
C VAL A 58 12.71 1.55 2.80
N THR A 59 13.89 1.02 2.46
CA THR A 59 13.99 -0.09 1.51
C THR A 59 13.27 -1.33 2.01
N GLU A 60 13.53 -1.71 3.26
CA GLU A 60 12.87 -2.89 3.84
C GLU A 60 11.37 -2.69 3.97
N THR A 61 10.96 -1.49 4.34
CA THR A 61 9.53 -1.16 4.42
C THR A 61 8.85 -1.31 3.07
N ALA A 62 9.48 -0.82 2.01
CA ALA A 62 8.96 -0.97 0.66
C ALA A 62 8.77 -2.44 0.29
N MET A 63 9.80 -3.23 0.54
CA MET A 63 9.76 -4.66 0.21
C MET A 63 8.67 -5.39 0.97
N GLN A 64 8.54 -5.14 2.26
CA GLN A 64 7.52 -5.79 3.07
C GLN A 64 6.11 -5.33 2.73
N SER A 65 5.99 -4.13 2.17
CA SER A 65 4.69 -3.61 1.75
C SER A 65 4.28 -4.07 0.35
N GLY A 66 5.12 -4.85 -0.31
CA GLY A 66 4.79 -5.41 -1.61
C GLY A 66 5.38 -4.65 -2.80
N TYR A 67 6.27 -3.71 -2.56
CA TYR A 67 6.94 -2.98 -3.63
C TYR A 67 8.27 -3.63 -3.97
N GLN A 68 8.52 -3.85 -5.24
CA GLN A 68 9.80 -4.38 -5.69
C GLN A 68 10.81 -3.28 -6.03
N ASN A 69 10.31 -2.08 -6.26
CA ASN A 69 11.14 -0.93 -6.65
C ASN A 69 10.98 0.17 -5.60
N VAL A 70 12.07 0.44 -4.88
CA VAL A 70 12.06 1.43 -3.80
C VAL A 70 11.80 2.84 -4.32
N SER A 71 12.37 3.19 -5.47
CA SER A 71 12.17 4.52 -6.05
C SER A 71 10.70 4.74 -6.39
N TYR A 72 10.05 3.74 -6.93
CA TYR A 72 8.62 3.81 -7.22
C TYR A 72 7.81 3.95 -5.94
N PHE A 73 8.18 3.19 -4.91
CA PHE A 73 7.53 3.29 -3.61
C PHE A 73 7.63 4.71 -3.04
N ILE A 74 8.82 5.28 -3.05
CA ILE A 74 9.05 6.63 -2.52
C ILE A 74 8.19 7.66 -3.26
N ARG A 75 8.15 7.57 -4.58
CA ARG A 75 7.33 8.48 -5.39
C ARG A 75 5.86 8.33 -5.10
N SER A 76 5.39 7.08 -5.01
CA SER A 76 3.98 6.80 -4.73
C SER A 76 3.58 7.30 -3.34
N PHE A 77 4.44 7.07 -2.36
CA PHE A 77 4.19 7.53 -0.99
C PHE A 77 4.09 9.06 -0.95
N LYS A 78 5.07 9.72 -1.55
CA LYS A 78 5.09 11.18 -1.56
C LYS A 78 3.89 11.77 -2.31
N LYS A 79 3.50 11.14 -3.42
CA LYS A 79 2.34 11.58 -4.18
C LYS A 79 1.05 11.45 -3.37
N THR A 80 0.93 10.38 -2.61
CA THR A 80 -0.28 10.10 -1.84
C THR A 80 -0.37 10.91 -0.55
N TYR A 81 0.74 11.04 0.16
CA TYR A 81 0.74 11.66 1.49
C TYR A 81 1.42 13.04 1.54
N GLY A 82 2.04 13.47 0.46
CA GLY A 82 2.65 14.79 0.37
C GLY A 82 4.05 14.91 0.94
N ILE A 83 4.56 13.89 1.61
CA ILE A 83 5.92 13.87 2.17
C ILE A 83 6.59 12.54 1.90
N SER A 84 7.91 12.51 1.97
CA SER A 84 8.66 11.27 1.75
C SER A 84 8.49 10.31 2.94
N PRO A 85 8.71 9.00 2.71
CA PRO A 85 8.61 8.03 3.81
C PRO A 85 9.54 8.35 4.98
N LEU A 86 10.76 8.75 4.72
CA LEU A 86 11.70 9.10 5.76
C LEU A 86 11.24 10.31 6.56
N LYS A 87 10.77 11.32 5.87
CA LYS A 87 10.25 12.53 6.50
C LYS A 87 9.01 12.23 7.33
N TYR A 88 8.17 11.34 6.84
CA TYR A 88 7.00 10.90 7.57
C TYR A 88 7.37 10.23 8.89
N ARG A 89 8.36 9.35 8.87
CA ARG A 89 8.85 8.69 10.08
C ARG A 89 9.33 9.69 11.11
N ASN A 90 10.13 10.66 10.67
CA ASN A 90 10.65 11.68 11.56
C ASN A 90 9.54 12.56 12.14
N SER A 91 8.57 12.92 11.32
CA SER A 91 7.41 13.69 11.78
C SER A 91 6.56 12.90 12.76
N GLY A 92 6.39 11.61 12.52
CA GLY A 92 5.65 10.72 13.41
C GLY A 92 6.27 10.65 14.78
N ILE A 93 7.60 10.62 14.85
CA ILE A 93 8.32 10.62 16.12
C ILE A 93 8.04 11.93 16.88
N LEU A 94 8.07 13.06 16.18
CA LEU A 94 7.82 14.35 16.79
C LEU A 94 6.39 14.49 17.30
N THR A 95 5.44 13.90 16.57
CA THR A 95 4.02 14.00 16.98
C THR A 95 3.69 13.12 18.17
N LYS A 96 4.48 12.09 18.43
CA LYS A 96 4.26 11.19 19.57
C LYS A 96 4.76 11.75 20.89
N ILE A 97 5.54 12.79 20.83
CA ILE A 97 6.07 13.45 22.01
C ILE A 97 5.09 14.52 22.49
#